data_ab25c64d9af41eedf12feaf975df8875
#
_entry.id   ab25c64d9af41eedf12feaf975df8875
#
_cell.length_a   1.000
_cell.length_b   1.000
_cell.length_c   1.000
_cell.angle_alpha   90.00
_cell.angle_beta   90.00
_cell.angle_gamma   90.00
#
_symmetry.space_group_name_H-M   'P 1'
#
loop_
_entity.id
_entity.type
_entity.pdbx_description
1 polymer ?
#
loop_
_entity_poly.entity_id
_entity_poly.type
_entity_poly.pdbx_seq_one_letter_code
_entity_poly.pdbx_strand_id
1 'polypeptide(L)'
;MDLLFEAEARGLTAAEVADGRNALAEQQTGVAPLNAYTVTVAQGVTRHAAHIDDLISAHLQGWTLDRLPAVDRAILRVAVWELLHADDVPEPVAVDEAVELAKKLSTDESPGFVNGVLGQIMLVTPQIRAAAAAVRATGQATPPPRLA
;
A
#
# COMPACT_ATOMS: atom_id res chain seq x y z
N MET A 1 -7.51 -4.49 -0.11
CA MET A 1 -8.08 -3.40 0.70
C MET A 1 -8.79 -3.93 1.95
N ASP A 2 -9.67 -4.92 1.82
CA ASP A 2 -10.38 -5.51 2.96
C ASP A 2 -9.46 -6.09 4.02
N LEU A 3 -8.34 -6.70 3.62
CA LEU A 3 -7.36 -7.23 4.57
C LEU A 3 -6.73 -6.15 5.43
N LEU A 4 -6.46 -4.98 4.85
CA LEU A 4 -5.87 -3.87 5.60
C LEU A 4 -6.86 -3.30 6.60
N PHE A 5 -8.12 -3.19 6.20
CA PHE A 5 -9.19 -2.73 7.08
C PHE A 5 -9.39 -3.70 8.26
N GLU A 6 -9.44 -5.00 7.97
CA GLU A 6 -9.57 -6.03 9.00
C GLU A 6 -8.34 -6.03 9.93
N ALA A 7 -7.14 -5.93 9.37
CA ALA A 7 -5.90 -5.92 10.13
C ALA A 7 -5.87 -4.75 11.12
N GLU A 8 -6.24 -3.56 10.68
CA GLU A 8 -6.27 -2.39 11.55
C GLU A 8 -7.30 -2.54 12.66
N ALA A 9 -8.50 -3.03 12.34
CA ALA A 9 -9.56 -3.24 13.32
C ALA A 9 -9.18 -4.28 14.38
N ARG A 10 -8.35 -5.28 14.02
CA ARG A 10 -7.92 -6.36 14.92
C ARG A 10 -6.57 -6.12 15.56
N GLY A 11 -5.88 -5.02 15.22
CA GLY A 11 -4.52 -4.76 15.70
C GLY A 11 -3.48 -5.72 15.16
N LEU A 12 -3.70 -6.27 13.96
CA LEU A 12 -2.79 -7.19 13.28
C LEU A 12 -2.20 -6.53 12.04
N THR A 13 -1.16 -7.15 11.45
CA THR A 13 -0.69 -6.74 10.13
C THR A 13 -1.56 -7.35 9.04
N ALA A 14 -1.57 -6.72 7.86
CA ALA A 14 -2.29 -7.27 6.71
C ALA A 14 -1.74 -8.65 6.31
N ALA A 15 -0.42 -8.86 6.44
CA ALA A 15 0.20 -10.15 6.15
C ALA A 15 -0.29 -11.24 7.12
N GLU A 16 -0.42 -10.93 8.41
CA GLU A 16 -0.95 -11.86 9.41
C GLU A 16 -2.40 -12.26 9.10
N VAL A 17 -3.23 -11.29 8.70
CA VAL A 17 -4.62 -11.57 8.31
C VAL A 17 -4.67 -12.45 7.06
N ALA A 18 -3.83 -12.17 6.06
CA ALA A 18 -3.75 -12.98 4.85
C ALA A 18 -3.32 -14.40 5.15
N ASP A 19 -2.31 -14.59 5.98
CA ASP A 19 -1.84 -15.91 6.38
C ASP A 19 -2.92 -16.68 7.14
N GLY A 20 -3.65 -16.02 8.02
CA GLY A 20 -4.76 -16.61 8.76
C GLY A 20 -5.88 -17.09 7.84
N ARG A 21 -6.25 -16.29 6.83
CA ARG A 21 -7.28 -16.68 5.85
C ARG A 21 -6.83 -17.85 5.00
N ASN A 22 -5.58 -17.89 4.56
CA ASN A 22 -5.06 -19.01 3.80
C ASN A 22 -4.99 -20.30 4.64
N ALA A 23 -4.63 -20.19 5.91
CA ALA A 23 -4.64 -21.34 6.82
C ALA A 23 -6.05 -21.88 7.01
N LEU A 24 -7.06 -21.02 7.13
CA LEU A 24 -8.46 -21.43 7.21
C LEU A 24 -8.91 -22.12 5.91
N ALA A 25 -8.50 -21.63 4.76
CA ALA A 25 -8.82 -22.24 3.47
C ALA A 25 -8.24 -23.65 3.34
N GLU A 26 -7.07 -23.90 3.91
CA GLU A 26 -6.46 -25.25 3.94
C GLU A 26 -7.19 -26.19 4.88
N GLN A 27 -7.78 -25.68 5.95
CA GLN A 27 -8.43 -26.48 7.00
C GLN A 27 -9.94 -26.69 6.75
N GLN A 28 -10.58 -25.80 6.02
CA GLN A 28 -12.03 -25.79 5.83
C GLN A 28 -12.38 -25.82 4.35
N THR A 29 -13.19 -26.80 3.97
CA THR A 29 -13.79 -26.82 2.64
C THR A 29 -14.87 -25.73 2.59
N GLY A 30 -14.77 -24.80 1.64
CA GLY A 30 -15.72 -23.71 1.45
C GLY A 30 -15.17 -22.33 1.71
N VAL A 31 -13.98 -22.23 2.31
CA VAL A 31 -13.25 -20.97 2.40
C VAL A 31 -12.27 -20.91 1.23
N ALA A 32 -12.51 -19.99 0.31
CA ALA A 32 -11.62 -19.84 -0.84
C ALA A 32 -10.26 -19.24 -0.40
N PRO A 33 -9.14 -19.75 -0.92
CA PRO A 33 -7.85 -19.12 -0.68
C PRO A 33 -7.83 -17.73 -1.32
N LEU A 34 -7.02 -16.83 -0.76
CA LEU A 34 -6.82 -15.51 -1.32
C LEU A 34 -6.09 -15.59 -2.65
N ASN A 35 -6.43 -14.66 -3.54
CA ASN A 35 -5.71 -14.52 -4.79
C ASN A 35 -4.25 -14.10 -4.51
N ALA A 36 -3.34 -14.59 -5.34
CA ALA A 36 -1.90 -14.38 -5.14
C ALA A 36 -1.53 -12.88 -5.12
N TYR A 37 -2.17 -12.06 -5.94
CA TYR A 37 -1.94 -10.62 -5.94
C TYR A 37 -2.34 -9.98 -4.61
N THR A 38 -3.48 -10.38 -4.05
CA THR A 38 -3.94 -9.89 -2.75
C THR A 38 -2.92 -10.19 -1.65
N VAL A 39 -2.36 -11.40 -1.65
CA VAL A 39 -1.30 -11.77 -0.69
C VAL A 39 -0.05 -10.92 -0.92
N THR A 40 0.36 -10.72 -2.16
CA THR A 40 1.51 -9.88 -2.51
C THR A 40 1.33 -8.45 -2.01
N VAL A 41 0.16 -7.85 -2.20
CA VAL A 41 -0.16 -6.51 -1.72
C VAL A 41 -0.11 -6.45 -0.20
N ALA A 42 -0.75 -7.40 0.48
CA ALA A 42 -0.77 -7.45 1.94
C ALA A 42 0.64 -7.53 2.53
N GLN A 43 1.47 -8.40 1.97
CA GLN A 43 2.87 -8.54 2.38
C GLN A 43 3.68 -7.28 2.08
N GLY A 44 3.48 -6.69 0.91
CA GLY A 44 4.19 -5.50 0.47
C GLY A 44 3.85 -4.27 1.33
N VAL A 45 2.58 -4.06 1.61
CA VAL A 45 2.13 -2.97 2.50
C VAL A 45 2.70 -3.16 3.90
N THR A 46 2.68 -4.39 4.42
CA THR A 46 3.23 -4.68 5.74
C THR A 46 4.74 -4.41 5.79
N ARG A 47 5.47 -4.88 4.78
CA ARG A 47 6.93 -4.70 4.70
C ARG A 47 7.34 -3.23 4.63
N HIS A 48 6.60 -2.42 3.90
CA HIS A 48 6.93 -1.03 3.62
C HIS A 48 6.04 -0.04 4.40
N ALA A 49 5.36 -0.50 5.45
CA ALA A 49 4.36 0.27 6.17
C ALA A 49 4.87 1.65 6.64
N ALA A 50 6.04 1.71 7.23
CA ALA A 50 6.61 2.96 7.74
C ALA A 50 6.84 3.97 6.61
N HIS A 51 7.45 3.53 5.51
CA HIS A 51 7.72 4.38 4.35
C HIS A 51 6.44 4.86 3.67
N ILE A 52 5.48 3.96 3.51
CA ILE A 52 4.19 4.28 2.91
C ILE A 52 3.45 5.31 3.77
N ASP A 53 3.37 5.09 5.07
CA ASP A 53 2.68 5.99 5.99
C ASP A 53 3.36 7.36 6.07
N ASP A 54 4.69 7.40 6.07
CA ASP A 54 5.44 8.66 6.03
C ASP A 54 5.16 9.45 4.75
N LEU A 55 5.11 8.77 3.62
CA LEU A 55 4.83 9.40 2.33
C LEU A 55 3.41 9.96 2.28
N ILE A 56 2.43 9.20 2.76
CA ILE A 56 1.05 9.67 2.83
C ILE A 56 0.97 10.89 3.76
N SER A 57 1.55 10.80 4.94
CA SER A 57 1.52 11.87 5.94
C SER A 57 2.14 13.16 5.43
N ALA A 58 3.20 13.07 4.63
CA ALA A 58 3.85 14.23 4.03
C ALA A 58 2.95 14.99 3.06
N HIS A 59 1.91 14.35 2.52
CA HIS A 59 0.98 14.94 1.56
C HIS A 59 -0.41 15.22 2.15
N LEU A 60 -0.59 15.02 3.44
CA LEU A 60 -1.83 15.40 4.13
C LEU A 60 -1.74 16.84 4.60
N GLN A 61 -2.74 17.65 4.24
CA GLN A 61 -2.81 19.05 4.66
C GLN A 61 -3.90 19.19 5.72
N GLY A 62 -3.48 19.53 6.94
CA GLY A 62 -4.40 19.76 8.04
C GLY A 62 -4.98 18.50 8.66
N TRP A 63 -4.53 17.31 8.25
CA TRP A 63 -4.99 16.02 8.76
C TRP A 63 -3.80 15.16 9.15
N THR A 64 -4.01 14.30 10.13
CA THR A 64 -3.05 13.25 10.48
C THR A 64 -3.60 11.92 9.96
N LEU A 65 -2.70 10.99 9.67
CA LEU A 65 -3.08 9.68 9.11
C LEU A 65 -4.06 8.92 10.01
N ASP A 66 -3.86 8.97 11.31
CA ASP A 66 -4.72 8.29 12.29
C ASP A 66 -6.11 8.93 12.44
N ARG A 67 -6.30 10.16 11.97
CA ARG A 67 -7.61 10.82 11.96
C ARG A 67 -8.43 10.53 10.71
N LEU A 68 -7.84 9.96 9.69
CA LEU A 68 -8.58 9.58 8.49
C LEU A 68 -9.52 8.41 8.79
N PRO A 69 -10.66 8.32 8.07
CA PRO A 69 -11.45 7.09 8.12
C PRO A 69 -10.60 5.87 7.80
N ALA A 70 -10.79 4.76 8.51
CA ALA A 70 -9.98 3.56 8.32
C ALA A 70 -10.02 3.02 6.89
N VAL A 71 -11.15 3.18 6.20
CA VAL A 71 -11.29 2.79 4.79
C VAL A 71 -10.38 3.64 3.91
N ASP A 72 -10.35 4.95 4.13
CA ASP A 72 -9.48 5.86 3.37
C ASP A 72 -8.00 5.52 3.58
N ARG A 73 -7.61 5.24 4.84
CA ARG A 73 -6.23 4.79 5.13
C ARG A 73 -5.87 3.54 4.36
N ALA A 74 -6.73 2.54 4.38
CA ALA A 74 -6.50 1.29 3.69
C ALA A 74 -6.36 1.50 2.18
N ILE A 75 -7.24 2.30 1.59
CA ILE A 75 -7.21 2.62 0.16
C ILE A 75 -5.90 3.32 -0.21
N LEU A 76 -5.51 4.33 0.57
CA LEU A 76 -4.26 5.07 0.32
C LEU A 76 -3.04 4.17 0.44
N ARG A 77 -2.98 3.31 1.44
CA ARG A 77 -1.86 2.40 1.64
C ARG A 77 -1.68 1.44 0.47
N VAL A 78 -2.76 0.84 0.00
CA VAL A 78 -2.71 -0.06 -1.16
C VAL A 78 -2.27 0.70 -2.42
N ALA A 79 -2.88 1.85 -2.69
CA ALA A 79 -2.57 2.62 -3.89
C ALA A 79 -1.12 3.12 -3.88
N VAL A 80 -0.62 3.59 -2.75
CA VAL A 80 0.78 4.03 -2.62
C VAL A 80 1.73 2.87 -2.84
N TRP A 81 1.42 1.70 -2.27
CA TRP A 81 2.23 0.51 -2.53
C TRP A 81 2.28 0.18 -4.02
N GLU A 82 1.13 0.23 -4.70
CA GLU A 82 1.07 -0.01 -6.14
C GLU A 82 1.88 1.01 -6.93
N LEU A 83 1.78 2.29 -6.57
CA LEU A 83 2.57 3.35 -7.23
C LEU A 83 4.07 3.14 -7.08
N LEU A 84 4.52 2.64 -5.93
CA LEU A 84 5.94 2.50 -5.63
C LEU A 84 6.53 1.17 -6.07
N HIS A 85 5.77 0.10 -6.03
CA HIS A 85 6.32 -1.25 -6.11
C HIS A 85 5.66 -2.17 -7.14
N ALA A 86 4.45 -1.86 -7.63
CA ALA A 86 3.77 -2.70 -8.61
C ALA A 86 4.15 -2.27 -10.02
N ASP A 87 5.02 -3.03 -10.67
CA ASP A 87 5.48 -2.70 -12.02
C ASP A 87 4.42 -2.99 -13.08
N ASP A 88 3.49 -3.90 -12.80
CA ASP A 88 2.45 -4.32 -13.74
C ASP A 88 1.21 -3.42 -13.72
N VAL A 89 1.12 -2.50 -12.77
CA VAL A 89 -0.03 -1.60 -12.63
C VAL A 89 0.40 -0.19 -13.03
N PRO A 90 -0.12 0.35 -14.15
CA PRO A 90 0.16 1.74 -14.51
C PRO A 90 -0.32 2.71 -13.43
N GLU A 91 0.44 3.77 -13.19
CA GLU A 91 0.12 4.74 -12.14
C GLU A 91 -1.30 5.30 -12.23
N PRO A 92 -1.80 5.73 -13.42
CA PRO A 92 -3.17 6.22 -13.52
C PRO A 92 -4.21 5.17 -13.15
N VAL A 93 -3.95 3.90 -13.43
CA VAL A 93 -4.86 2.80 -13.08
C VAL A 93 -4.93 2.63 -11.57
N ALA A 94 -3.80 2.67 -10.87
CA ALA A 94 -3.78 2.58 -9.41
C ALA A 94 -4.57 3.72 -8.76
N VAL A 95 -4.44 4.94 -9.26
CA VAL A 95 -5.18 6.10 -8.75
C VAL A 95 -6.67 5.95 -9.04
N ASP A 96 -7.04 5.59 -10.26
CA ASP A 96 -8.46 5.43 -10.65
C ASP A 96 -9.16 4.35 -9.84
N GLU A 97 -8.50 3.22 -9.60
CA GLU A 97 -9.04 2.15 -8.76
C GLU A 97 -9.25 2.60 -7.33
N ALA A 98 -8.31 3.36 -6.78
CA ALA A 98 -8.42 3.91 -5.42
C ALA A 98 -9.61 4.86 -5.30
N VAL A 99 -9.80 5.74 -6.29
CA VAL A 99 -10.92 6.67 -6.33
C VAL A 99 -12.26 5.92 -6.42
N GLU A 100 -12.33 4.89 -7.26
CA GLU A 100 -13.54 4.06 -7.38
C GLU A 100 -13.87 3.33 -6.09
N LEU A 101 -12.86 2.80 -5.38
CA LEU A 101 -13.07 2.17 -4.08
C LEU A 101 -13.59 3.19 -3.05
N ALA A 102 -13.05 4.40 -3.06
CA ALA A 102 -13.51 5.46 -2.17
C ALA A 102 -14.98 5.82 -2.43
N LYS A 103 -15.40 5.85 -3.70
CA LYS A 103 -16.80 6.08 -4.07
C LYS A 103 -17.72 5.00 -3.53
N LYS A 104 -17.27 3.75 -3.56
CA LYS A 104 -18.09 2.60 -3.15
C LYS A 104 -18.14 2.39 -1.65
N LEU A 105 -17.05 2.67 -0.96
CA LEU A 105 -16.82 2.19 0.41
C LEU A 105 -16.67 3.29 1.45
N SER A 106 -16.50 4.55 1.04
CA SER A 106 -16.23 5.63 1.97
C SER A 106 -17.22 6.79 1.84
N THR A 107 -16.86 7.96 2.33
CA THR A 107 -17.74 9.13 2.37
C THR A 107 -17.78 9.86 1.02
N ASP A 108 -18.76 10.76 0.84
CA ASP A 108 -18.91 11.54 -0.40
C ASP A 108 -17.69 12.41 -0.71
N GLU A 109 -16.95 12.82 0.31
CA GLU A 109 -15.75 13.65 0.14
C GLU A 109 -14.49 12.83 -0.15
N SER A 110 -14.50 11.55 0.17
CA SER A 110 -13.32 10.69 0.08
C SER A 110 -12.76 10.54 -1.34
N PRO A 111 -13.57 10.39 -2.41
CA PRO A 111 -13.02 10.28 -3.75
C PRO A 111 -12.15 11.46 -4.16
N GLY A 112 -12.60 12.68 -3.90
CA GLY A 112 -11.82 13.89 -4.21
C GLY A 112 -10.57 14.00 -3.36
N PHE A 113 -10.67 13.67 -2.08
CA PHE A 113 -9.54 13.66 -1.16
C PHE A 113 -8.47 12.65 -1.58
N VAL A 114 -8.88 11.41 -1.84
CA VAL A 114 -7.97 10.33 -2.28
C VAL A 114 -7.30 10.70 -3.60
N ASN A 115 -8.06 11.21 -4.54
CA ASN A 115 -7.52 11.65 -5.83
C ASN A 115 -6.47 12.75 -5.66
N GLY A 116 -6.73 13.72 -4.79
CA GLY A 116 -5.81 14.83 -4.53
C GLY A 116 -4.50 14.37 -3.91
N VAL A 117 -4.57 13.53 -2.88
CA VAL A 117 -3.38 13.00 -2.20
C VAL A 117 -2.55 12.15 -3.16
N LEU A 118 -3.19 11.20 -3.85
CA LEU A 118 -2.48 10.29 -4.76
C LEU A 118 -1.93 11.02 -5.98
N GLY A 119 -2.62 12.05 -6.47
CA GLY A 119 -2.12 12.86 -7.57
C GLY A 119 -0.81 13.57 -7.23
N GLN A 120 -0.68 14.08 -6.01
CA GLN A 120 0.57 14.70 -5.56
C GLN A 120 1.67 13.67 -5.33
N ILE A 121 1.34 12.52 -4.75
CA ILE A 121 2.31 11.43 -4.56
C ILE A 121 2.81 10.94 -5.91
N MET A 122 1.94 10.82 -6.90
CA MET A 122 2.30 10.39 -8.25
C MET A 122 3.35 11.29 -8.89
N LEU A 123 3.37 12.58 -8.57
CA LEU A 123 4.38 13.51 -9.09
C LEU A 123 5.78 13.20 -8.60
N VAL A 124 5.93 12.62 -7.41
CA VAL A 124 7.24 12.28 -6.83
C VAL A 124 7.60 10.80 -6.99
N THR A 125 6.68 9.97 -7.47
CA THR A 125 6.90 8.53 -7.64
C THR A 125 8.10 8.20 -8.53
N PRO A 126 8.33 8.85 -9.68
CA PRO A 126 9.49 8.54 -10.51
C PRO A 126 10.81 8.72 -9.78
N GLN A 127 10.93 9.76 -8.96
CA GLN A 127 12.13 10.02 -8.18
C GLN A 127 12.33 8.97 -7.09
N ILE A 128 11.27 8.55 -6.44
CA ILE A 128 11.32 7.51 -5.40
C ILE A 128 11.74 6.18 -6.01
N ARG A 129 11.15 5.81 -7.15
CA ARG A 129 11.52 4.57 -7.86
C ARG A 129 12.96 4.59 -8.33
N ALA A 130 13.43 5.72 -8.83
CA ALA A 130 14.82 5.88 -9.26
C ALA A 130 15.80 5.73 -8.08
N ALA A 131 15.48 6.35 -6.94
CA ALA A 131 16.29 6.22 -5.73
C ALA A 131 16.34 4.78 -5.23
N ALA A 132 15.20 4.09 -5.22
CA ALA A 132 15.13 2.68 -4.81
C ALA A 132 15.90 1.77 -5.77
N ALA A 133 15.84 2.02 -7.07
CA ALA A 133 16.62 1.28 -8.06
C ALA A 133 18.12 1.49 -7.88
N ALA A 134 18.54 2.71 -7.59
CA ALA A 134 19.95 3.04 -7.31
C ALA A 134 20.46 2.30 -6.06
N VAL A 135 19.65 2.26 -5.01
CA VAL A 135 19.99 1.52 -3.78
C VAL A 135 20.11 0.03 -4.06
N ARG A 136 19.17 -0.56 -4.82
CA ARG A 136 19.23 -1.98 -5.19
C ARG A 136 20.46 -2.29 -6.03
N ALA A 137 20.78 -1.45 -7.00
CA ALA A 137 21.97 -1.61 -7.84
C ALA A 137 23.24 -1.54 -7.00
N THR A 138 23.32 -0.60 -6.05
CA THR A 138 24.44 -0.48 -5.13
C THR A 138 24.52 -1.66 -4.18
N GLY A 139 23.40 -2.14 -3.69
CA GLY A 139 23.34 -3.29 -2.79
C GLY A 139 23.65 -4.62 -3.45
N GLN A 140 23.50 -4.73 -4.77
CA GLN A 140 23.84 -5.91 -5.56
C GLN A 140 25.29 -5.87 -6.03
N ALA A 141 25.89 -4.69 -6.15
CA ALA A 141 27.30 -4.53 -6.46
C ALA A 141 28.11 -4.90 -5.22
N THR A 142 29.25 -5.55 -5.42
CA THR A 142 30.20 -5.76 -4.32
C THR A 142 30.49 -4.40 -3.71
N PRO A 143 30.21 -4.19 -2.42
CA PRO A 143 30.48 -2.88 -1.83
C PRO A 143 31.96 -2.58 -1.97
N PRO A 144 32.32 -1.33 -2.31
CA PRO A 144 33.72 -0.97 -2.39
C PRO A 144 34.36 -1.25 -1.04
N PRO A 145 35.61 -1.74 -1.03
CA PRO A 145 36.27 -1.98 0.23
C PRO A 145 36.26 -0.69 1.03
N ARG A 146 35.79 -0.77 2.24
CA ARG A 146 35.81 0.38 3.12
C ARG A 146 37.27 0.78 3.31
N LEU A 147 37.54 1.96 2.93
CA LEU A 147 38.78 2.57 3.34
C LEU A 147 38.78 2.68 4.84
N ALA A 148 39.60 1.92 5.44
CA ALA A 148 39.76 1.95 6.89
C ALA A 148 40.35 3.31 7.29
#